data_f6b79c0b5752716008eae2d1d20b4227
#
_entry.id   f6b79c0b5752716008eae2d1d20b4227
#
_cell.length_a   1.000
_cell.length_b   1.000
_cell.length_c   1.000
_cell.angle_alpha   90.00
_cell.angle_beta   90.00
_cell.angle_gamma   90.00
#
_symmetry.space_group_name_H-M   'P 1'
#
loop_
_entity.id
_entity.type
_entity.pdbx_description
1 polymer ?
#
loop_
_entity_poly.entity_id
_entity_poly.type
_entity_poly.pdbx_seq_one_letter_code
_entity_poly.pdbx_strand_id
1 'polypeptide(L)'
;MTKADIDGFFRTLSERMPEPETELVYSNPFTLLVAVVLSAQATDVGVNKATKALFEIADNAADMAALGEETIREHIKTIGLFNTKAKNVLKLSQMLVANHGGEVPRERDALEALPGVGRKTANVVLNVAFGEPTMAVDTHIFRLGNRTGLAPGKTPRAVEDGLMKRVPRHWLLHAHHWLILHGRYVCKARKPECPTCPVERFCRYKAKTELLG
;
A
#
# COMPACT_ATOMS: atom_id res chain seq x y z
N MET A 1 7.69 -17.58 14.66
CA MET A 1 7.15 -16.74 15.73
C MET A 1 5.96 -17.41 16.37
N THR A 2 5.85 -17.36 17.69
CA THR A 2 4.64 -17.78 18.44
C THR A 2 3.55 -16.72 18.32
N LYS A 3 2.32 -17.03 18.76
CA LYS A 3 1.23 -16.03 18.80
C LYS A 3 1.59 -14.86 19.74
N ALA A 4 2.22 -15.14 20.88
CA ALA A 4 2.67 -14.12 21.84
C ALA A 4 3.77 -13.22 21.22
N ASP A 5 4.72 -13.79 20.47
CA ASP A 5 5.73 -13.01 19.76
C ASP A 5 5.10 -12.06 18.75
N ILE A 6 4.08 -12.53 17.99
CA ILE A 6 3.40 -11.72 16.99
C ILE A 6 2.63 -10.57 17.66
N ASP A 7 1.90 -10.86 18.73
CA ASP A 7 1.19 -9.82 19.47
C ASP A 7 2.17 -8.77 20.05
N GLY A 8 3.25 -9.23 20.67
CA GLY A 8 4.30 -8.33 21.19
C GLY A 8 4.99 -7.50 20.09
N PHE A 9 5.18 -8.08 18.90
CA PHE A 9 5.73 -7.39 17.74
C PHE A 9 4.85 -6.20 17.33
N PHE A 10 3.54 -6.42 17.13
CA PHE A 10 2.62 -5.36 16.72
C PHE A 10 2.34 -4.36 17.85
N ARG A 11 2.27 -4.80 19.11
CA ARG A 11 2.17 -3.90 20.25
C ARG A 11 3.34 -2.92 20.29
N THR A 12 4.58 -3.41 20.11
CA THR A 12 5.75 -2.53 20.09
C THR A 12 5.72 -1.52 18.94
N LEU A 13 5.18 -1.89 17.77
CA LEU A 13 5.01 -0.96 16.66
C LEU A 13 3.91 0.07 16.93
N SER A 14 2.79 -0.36 17.53
CA SER A 14 1.66 0.52 17.85
C SER A 14 2.02 1.55 18.93
N GLU A 15 2.82 1.18 19.94
CA GLU A 15 3.31 2.10 20.97
C GLU A 15 4.18 3.22 20.38
N ARG A 16 4.91 2.94 19.28
CA ARG A 16 5.76 3.93 18.60
C ARG A 16 5.02 4.78 17.57
N MET A 17 3.97 4.24 16.99
CA MET A 17 3.18 4.89 15.95
C MET A 17 1.72 4.41 16.09
N PRO A 18 0.93 5.02 16.98
CA PRO A 18 -0.45 4.58 17.24
C PRO A 18 -1.32 4.63 15.99
N GLU A 19 -1.20 5.67 15.18
CA GLU A 19 -1.99 5.92 13.98
C GLU A 19 -1.08 6.03 12.75
N PRO A 20 -0.66 4.89 12.16
CA PRO A 20 0.16 4.90 10.97
C PRO A 20 -0.69 5.21 9.74
N GLU A 21 -0.26 6.16 8.95
CA GLU A 21 -0.96 6.62 7.75
C GLU A 21 -0.16 6.32 6.47
N THR A 22 -0.85 6.37 5.33
CA THR A 22 -0.20 6.33 4.02
C THR A 22 0.53 7.65 3.75
N GLU A 23 1.65 7.57 3.03
CA GLU A 23 2.40 8.76 2.59
C GLU A 23 1.81 9.38 1.30
N LEU A 24 0.78 8.74 0.69
CA LEU A 24 0.06 9.30 -0.45
C LEU A 24 -0.93 10.38 0.01
N VAL A 25 -0.98 11.50 -0.71
CA VAL A 25 -1.95 12.58 -0.48
C VAL A 25 -3.21 12.33 -1.30
N TYR A 26 -4.34 12.33 -0.62
CA TYR A 26 -5.67 12.12 -1.21
C TYR A 26 -6.74 12.87 -0.40
N SER A 27 -7.91 13.11 -0.97
CA SER A 27 -9.04 13.79 -0.32
C SER A 27 -10.28 12.90 -0.15
N ASN A 28 -10.38 11.85 -0.95
CA ASN A 28 -11.53 10.94 -0.97
C ASN A 28 -11.14 9.54 -1.52
N PRO A 29 -12.04 8.54 -1.48
CA PRO A 29 -11.73 7.20 -1.99
C PRO A 29 -11.30 7.16 -3.45
N PHE A 30 -11.83 8.02 -4.30
CA PHE A 30 -11.47 8.07 -5.73
C PHE A 30 -10.04 8.58 -5.92
N THR A 31 -9.67 9.70 -5.31
CA THR A 31 -8.31 10.25 -5.40
C THR A 31 -7.29 9.30 -4.78
N LEU A 32 -7.64 8.57 -3.70
CA LEU A 32 -6.83 7.51 -3.16
C LEU A 32 -6.61 6.38 -4.18
N LEU A 33 -7.68 5.87 -4.82
CA LEU A 33 -7.58 4.82 -5.83
C LEU A 33 -6.64 5.24 -6.96
N VAL A 34 -6.82 6.45 -7.49
CA VAL A 34 -5.96 7.00 -8.55
C VAL A 34 -4.51 7.11 -8.07
N ALA A 35 -4.26 7.67 -6.88
CA ALA A 35 -2.91 7.79 -6.33
C ALA A 35 -2.23 6.43 -6.16
N VAL A 36 -2.95 5.41 -5.68
CA VAL A 36 -2.40 4.04 -5.51
C VAL A 36 -2.12 3.39 -6.87
N VAL A 37 -2.98 3.57 -7.88
CA VAL A 37 -2.72 3.10 -9.25
C VAL A 37 -1.46 3.76 -9.82
N LEU A 38 -1.31 5.06 -9.61
CA LEU A 38 -0.15 5.84 -10.07
C LEU A 38 1.13 5.49 -9.31
N SER A 39 1.06 4.96 -8.09
CA SER A 39 2.22 4.60 -7.27
C SER A 39 2.95 3.34 -7.75
N ALA A 40 2.37 2.56 -8.67
CA ALA A 40 3.04 1.40 -9.24
C ALA A 40 4.37 1.81 -9.90
N GLN A 41 5.50 1.29 -9.38
CA GLN A 41 6.86 1.64 -9.83
C GLN A 41 7.17 3.15 -9.81
N ALA A 42 6.58 3.89 -8.86
CA ALA A 42 6.86 5.29 -8.63
C ALA A 42 6.99 5.55 -7.12
N THR A 43 7.64 6.64 -6.73
CA THR A 43 7.73 7.05 -5.33
C THR A 43 6.47 7.82 -4.93
N ASP A 44 6.05 7.71 -3.66
CA ASP A 44 4.88 8.43 -3.15
C ASP A 44 5.07 9.95 -3.30
N VAL A 45 6.28 10.48 -3.06
CA VAL A 45 6.63 11.89 -3.29
C VAL A 45 6.42 12.29 -4.76
N GLY A 46 6.85 11.44 -5.71
CA GLY A 46 6.66 11.69 -7.14
C GLY A 46 5.18 11.69 -7.53
N VAL A 47 4.40 10.75 -6.99
CA VAL A 47 2.95 10.69 -7.21
C VAL A 47 2.26 11.91 -6.64
N ASN A 48 2.53 12.27 -5.38
CA ASN A 48 1.93 13.43 -4.74
C ASN A 48 2.19 14.73 -5.53
N LYS A 49 3.42 14.89 -6.04
CA LYS A 49 3.76 16.04 -6.88
C LYS A 49 2.97 16.05 -8.20
N ALA A 50 2.85 14.89 -8.85
CA ALA A 50 2.17 14.74 -10.13
C ALA A 50 0.64 14.91 -10.01
N THR A 51 0.05 14.44 -8.90
CA THR A 51 -1.41 14.45 -8.70
C THR A 51 -1.94 15.75 -8.13
N LYS A 52 -1.10 16.61 -7.54
CA LYS A 52 -1.56 17.85 -6.88
C LYS A 52 -2.47 18.69 -7.79
N ALA A 53 -1.97 19.12 -8.94
CA ALA A 53 -2.76 19.92 -9.88
C ALA A 53 -3.87 19.11 -10.57
N LEU A 54 -3.69 17.81 -10.77
CA LEU A 54 -4.70 16.94 -11.36
C LEU A 54 -5.93 16.83 -10.46
N PHE A 55 -5.73 16.64 -9.15
CA PHE A 55 -6.83 16.50 -8.20
C PHE A 55 -7.54 17.83 -7.87
N GLU A 56 -6.90 18.98 -8.15
CA GLU A 56 -7.54 20.29 -8.06
C GLU A 56 -8.62 20.48 -9.17
N ILE A 57 -8.46 19.82 -10.33
CA ILE A 57 -9.37 19.95 -11.47
C ILE A 57 -10.28 18.73 -11.66
N ALA A 58 -9.94 17.57 -11.09
CA ALA A 58 -10.73 16.34 -11.19
C ALA A 58 -10.50 15.47 -9.95
N ASP A 59 -11.33 15.61 -8.94
CA ASP A 59 -11.28 14.84 -7.69
C ASP A 59 -12.33 13.73 -7.61
N ASN A 60 -13.07 13.48 -8.71
CA ASN A 60 -14.08 12.44 -8.84
C ASN A 60 -14.00 11.76 -10.21
N ALA A 61 -14.69 10.62 -10.35
CA ALA A 61 -14.60 9.78 -11.55
C ALA A 61 -15.19 10.46 -12.81
N ALA A 62 -16.24 11.24 -12.65
CA ALA A 62 -16.90 11.90 -13.78
C ALA A 62 -16.00 13.00 -14.38
N ASP A 63 -15.47 13.88 -13.54
CA ASP A 63 -14.57 14.95 -13.97
C ASP A 63 -13.27 14.37 -14.56
N MET A 64 -12.69 13.35 -13.93
CA MET A 64 -11.50 12.67 -14.44
C MET A 64 -11.74 12.03 -15.81
N ALA A 65 -12.89 11.41 -16.01
CA ALA A 65 -13.27 10.85 -17.31
C ALA A 65 -13.47 11.93 -18.38
N ALA A 66 -13.98 13.09 -18.00
CA ALA A 66 -14.19 14.24 -18.89
C ALA A 66 -12.88 14.92 -19.35
N LEU A 67 -11.81 14.86 -18.56
CA LEU A 67 -10.50 15.43 -18.93
C LEU A 67 -9.88 14.79 -20.19
N GLY A 68 -10.13 13.50 -20.41
CA GLY A 68 -9.51 12.73 -21.47
C GLY A 68 -8.06 12.31 -21.18
N GLU A 69 -7.56 11.38 -21.97
CA GLU A 69 -6.24 10.74 -21.75
C GLU A 69 -5.09 11.74 -21.83
N GLU A 70 -5.14 12.67 -22.79
CA GLU A 70 -4.07 13.63 -23.05
C GLU A 70 -3.83 14.53 -21.83
N THR A 71 -4.90 15.11 -21.29
CA THR A 71 -4.81 15.98 -20.12
C THR A 71 -4.28 15.25 -18.89
N ILE A 72 -4.79 14.03 -18.63
CA ILE A 72 -4.28 13.20 -17.54
C ILE A 72 -2.78 12.93 -17.74
N ARG A 73 -2.38 12.54 -18.95
CA ARG A 73 -0.99 12.25 -19.30
C ARG A 73 -0.07 13.41 -19.03
N GLU A 74 -0.45 14.62 -19.43
CA GLU A 74 0.34 15.84 -19.21
C GLU A 74 0.60 16.11 -17.73
N HIS A 75 -0.39 15.91 -16.88
CA HIS A 75 -0.21 16.09 -15.42
C HIS A 75 0.73 15.07 -14.79
N ILE A 76 0.70 13.81 -15.26
CA ILE A 76 1.46 12.72 -14.63
C ILE A 76 2.76 12.37 -15.39
N LYS A 77 3.18 13.12 -16.40
CA LYS A 77 4.36 12.80 -17.25
C LYS A 77 5.69 12.72 -16.49
N THR A 78 5.74 13.20 -15.27
CA THR A 78 6.93 13.15 -14.41
C THR A 78 7.14 11.80 -13.72
N ILE A 79 6.16 10.89 -13.76
CA ILE A 79 6.28 9.56 -13.18
C ILE A 79 6.45 8.49 -14.26
N GLY A 80 7.11 7.38 -13.89
CA GLY A 80 7.34 6.27 -14.84
C GLY A 80 6.05 5.64 -15.35
N LEU A 81 6.07 5.11 -16.58
CA LEU A 81 4.94 4.44 -17.25
C LEU A 81 3.70 5.34 -17.42
N PHE A 82 3.89 6.64 -17.49
CA PHE A 82 2.81 7.63 -17.49
C PHE A 82 1.78 7.43 -18.62
N ASN A 83 2.19 6.97 -19.80
CA ASN A 83 1.26 6.70 -20.90
C ASN A 83 0.26 5.59 -20.55
N THR A 84 0.75 4.46 -20.05
CA THR A 84 -0.11 3.35 -19.61
C THR A 84 -0.96 3.74 -18.41
N LYS A 85 -0.39 4.50 -17.48
CA LYS A 85 -1.09 4.99 -16.29
C LYS A 85 -2.21 5.96 -16.64
N ALA A 86 -1.99 6.92 -17.54
CA ALA A 86 -3.02 7.84 -18.01
C ALA A 86 -4.21 7.09 -18.64
N LYS A 87 -3.92 6.15 -19.53
CA LYS A 87 -4.92 5.28 -20.13
C LYS A 87 -5.72 4.47 -19.10
N ASN A 88 -5.03 3.91 -18.09
CA ASN A 88 -5.69 3.17 -17.03
C ASN A 88 -6.56 4.07 -16.17
N VAL A 89 -6.07 5.26 -15.77
CA VAL A 89 -6.85 6.23 -14.97
C VAL A 89 -8.09 6.68 -15.73
N LEU A 90 -7.99 7.02 -17.02
CA LEU A 90 -9.16 7.35 -17.83
C LEU A 90 -10.17 6.20 -17.84
N LYS A 91 -9.71 4.99 -18.18
CA LYS A 91 -10.61 3.83 -18.32
C LYS A 91 -11.26 3.43 -16.99
N LEU A 92 -10.50 3.42 -15.88
CA LEU A 92 -11.10 3.11 -14.59
C LEU A 92 -12.15 4.16 -14.19
N SER A 93 -11.91 5.43 -14.48
CA SER A 93 -12.89 6.51 -14.21
C SER A 93 -14.16 6.32 -15.03
N GLN A 94 -14.03 6.02 -16.33
CA GLN A 94 -15.18 5.70 -17.19
C GLN A 94 -15.96 4.47 -16.68
N MET A 95 -15.26 3.42 -16.24
CA MET A 95 -15.90 2.23 -15.69
C MET A 95 -16.60 2.51 -14.35
N LEU A 96 -16.03 3.33 -13.49
CA LEU A 96 -16.69 3.75 -12.25
C LEU A 96 -18.00 4.50 -12.55
N VAL A 97 -17.97 5.43 -13.48
CA VAL A 97 -19.19 6.16 -13.90
C VAL A 97 -20.24 5.21 -14.47
N ALA A 98 -19.83 4.31 -15.38
CA ALA A 98 -20.76 3.43 -16.09
C ALA A 98 -21.36 2.34 -15.19
N ASN A 99 -20.57 1.76 -14.27
CA ASN A 99 -20.95 0.54 -13.57
C ASN A 99 -21.17 0.73 -12.06
N HIS A 100 -20.69 1.85 -11.49
CA HIS A 100 -20.68 2.07 -10.04
C HIS A 100 -21.19 3.47 -9.63
N GLY A 101 -21.88 4.16 -10.53
CA GLY A 101 -22.43 5.49 -10.28
C GLY A 101 -21.38 6.56 -9.94
N GLY A 102 -20.14 6.35 -10.37
CA GLY A 102 -19.00 7.23 -10.07
C GLY A 102 -18.27 6.92 -8.76
N GLU A 103 -18.79 6.00 -7.96
CA GLU A 103 -18.24 5.65 -6.65
C GLU A 103 -17.24 4.49 -6.74
N VAL A 104 -16.29 4.49 -5.78
CA VAL A 104 -15.31 3.40 -5.64
C VAL A 104 -15.98 2.21 -4.94
N PRO A 105 -16.02 1.01 -5.58
CA PRO A 105 -16.66 -0.16 -4.97
C PRO A 105 -15.89 -0.66 -3.74
N ARG A 106 -16.62 -1.27 -2.79
CA ARG A 106 -16.05 -1.85 -1.57
C ARG A 106 -15.72 -3.33 -1.71
N GLU A 107 -16.07 -3.94 -2.81
CA GLU A 107 -15.81 -5.35 -3.10
C GLU A 107 -14.47 -5.49 -3.82
N ARG A 108 -13.64 -6.42 -3.35
CA ARG A 108 -12.32 -6.65 -3.93
C ARG A 108 -12.38 -7.02 -5.40
N ASP A 109 -13.29 -7.90 -5.77
CA ASP A 109 -13.39 -8.39 -7.16
C ASP A 109 -13.81 -7.27 -8.12
N ALA A 110 -14.69 -6.36 -7.67
CA ALA A 110 -15.07 -5.18 -8.42
C ALA A 110 -13.89 -4.20 -8.59
N LEU A 111 -13.08 -4.02 -7.55
CA LEU A 111 -11.85 -3.21 -7.62
C LEU A 111 -10.82 -3.84 -8.58
N GLU A 112 -10.58 -5.15 -8.48
CA GLU A 112 -9.62 -5.86 -9.34
C GLU A 112 -10.05 -5.90 -10.82
N ALA A 113 -11.34 -5.71 -11.11
CA ALA A 113 -11.85 -5.58 -12.48
C ALA A 113 -11.49 -4.22 -13.12
N LEU A 114 -11.13 -3.21 -12.33
CA LEU A 114 -10.76 -1.88 -12.83
C LEU A 114 -9.38 -1.88 -13.49
N PRO A 115 -9.19 -1.19 -14.62
CA PRO A 115 -7.89 -1.08 -15.29
C PRO A 115 -6.78 -0.53 -14.38
N GLY A 116 -5.67 -1.25 -14.30
CA GLY A 116 -4.53 -0.88 -13.46
C GLY A 116 -4.66 -1.24 -11.99
N VAL A 117 -5.76 -1.86 -11.59
CA VAL A 117 -6.00 -2.30 -10.21
C VAL A 117 -5.74 -3.79 -10.10
N GLY A 118 -4.64 -4.15 -9.45
CA GLY A 118 -4.38 -5.53 -9.05
C GLY A 118 -4.73 -5.75 -7.58
N ARG A 119 -4.59 -6.98 -7.10
CA ARG A 119 -4.90 -7.38 -5.72
C ARG A 119 -4.25 -6.49 -4.65
N LYS A 120 -2.97 -6.13 -4.84
CA LYS A 120 -2.27 -5.23 -3.90
C LYS A 120 -2.95 -3.87 -3.84
N THR A 121 -3.30 -3.28 -4.98
CA THR A 121 -3.98 -1.99 -5.06
C THR A 121 -5.37 -2.07 -4.43
N ALA A 122 -6.16 -3.09 -4.75
CA ALA A 122 -7.47 -3.31 -4.15
C ALA A 122 -7.39 -3.42 -2.63
N ASN A 123 -6.43 -4.19 -2.09
CA ASN A 123 -6.24 -4.32 -0.64
C ASN A 123 -5.85 -2.98 0.03
N VAL A 124 -5.03 -2.14 -0.61
CA VAL A 124 -4.70 -0.80 -0.07
C VAL A 124 -5.94 0.07 -0.02
N VAL A 125 -6.73 0.11 -1.10
CA VAL A 125 -7.95 0.93 -1.16
C VAL A 125 -8.97 0.47 -0.11
N LEU A 126 -9.20 -0.83 0.01
CA LEU A 126 -10.10 -1.40 1.01
C LEU A 126 -9.66 -1.05 2.44
N ASN A 127 -8.37 -1.13 2.71
CA ASN A 127 -7.83 -0.81 4.03
C ASN A 127 -7.95 0.69 4.34
N VAL A 128 -7.43 1.54 3.45
CA VAL A 128 -7.27 2.98 3.71
C VAL A 128 -8.59 3.75 3.57
N ALA A 129 -9.37 3.48 2.50
CA ALA A 129 -10.60 4.21 2.26
C ALA A 129 -11.79 3.69 3.06
N PHE A 130 -11.82 2.39 3.36
CA PHE A 130 -13.01 1.74 3.92
C PHE A 130 -12.77 1.08 5.29
N GLY A 131 -11.55 1.13 5.82
CA GLY A 131 -11.23 0.55 7.13
C GLY A 131 -11.29 -0.98 7.16
N GLU A 132 -11.21 -1.63 6.00
CA GLU A 132 -11.23 -3.10 5.93
C GLU A 132 -9.88 -3.67 6.38
N PRO A 133 -9.86 -4.70 7.23
CA PRO A 133 -8.62 -5.28 7.73
C PRO A 133 -7.94 -6.16 6.67
N THR A 134 -7.42 -5.54 5.61
CA THR A 134 -6.71 -6.22 4.51
C THR A 134 -5.20 -6.05 4.62
N MET A 135 -4.45 -6.91 3.90
CA MET A 135 -3.00 -6.89 3.88
C MET A 135 -2.50 -6.81 2.43
N ALA A 136 -1.98 -5.66 2.04
CA ALA A 136 -1.46 -5.44 0.69
C ALA A 136 0.04 -5.74 0.64
N VAL A 137 0.41 -6.98 0.33
CA VAL A 137 1.80 -7.41 0.35
C VAL A 137 2.57 -6.84 -0.85
N ASP A 138 3.46 -5.91 -0.55
CA ASP A 138 4.46 -5.35 -1.46
C ASP A 138 5.85 -5.99 -1.21
N THR A 139 6.89 -5.47 -1.85
CA THR A 139 8.27 -5.96 -1.67
C THR A 139 8.79 -5.76 -0.24
N HIS A 140 8.33 -4.73 0.48
CA HIS A 140 8.71 -4.47 1.87
C HIS A 140 8.07 -5.49 2.81
N ILE A 141 6.76 -5.69 2.72
CA ILE A 141 6.01 -6.65 3.54
C ILE A 141 6.43 -8.09 3.20
N PHE A 142 6.63 -8.41 1.92
CA PHE A 142 7.14 -9.71 1.49
C PHE A 142 8.48 -10.03 2.16
N ARG A 143 9.42 -9.08 2.12
CA ARG A 143 10.72 -9.21 2.79
C ARG A 143 10.58 -9.37 4.29
N LEU A 144 9.76 -8.56 4.93
CA LEU A 144 9.52 -8.59 6.37
C LEU A 144 8.90 -9.91 6.81
N GLY A 145 7.84 -10.36 6.15
CA GLY A 145 7.17 -11.62 6.47
C GLY A 145 8.13 -12.80 6.51
N ASN A 146 9.05 -12.84 5.53
CA ASN A 146 10.06 -13.88 5.44
C ASN A 146 11.21 -13.69 6.45
N ARG A 147 11.79 -12.49 6.54
CA ARG A 147 12.93 -12.22 7.45
C ARG A 147 12.58 -12.41 8.91
N THR A 148 11.50 -11.80 9.33
CA THR A 148 11.11 -11.83 10.74
C THR A 148 10.54 -13.17 11.17
N GLY A 149 10.04 -13.97 10.21
CA GLY A 149 9.31 -15.19 10.48
C GLY A 149 7.84 -14.95 10.85
N LEU A 150 7.31 -13.72 10.60
CA LEU A 150 5.88 -13.41 10.77
C LEU A 150 5.01 -14.30 9.91
N ALA A 151 5.30 -14.36 8.61
CA ALA A 151 4.57 -15.18 7.65
C ALA A 151 5.50 -15.58 6.50
N PRO A 152 6.36 -16.60 6.68
CA PRO A 152 7.21 -17.08 5.61
C PRO A 152 6.40 -17.63 4.44
N GLY A 153 6.74 -17.22 3.22
CA GLY A 153 6.07 -17.66 2.00
C GLY A 153 6.89 -17.41 0.75
N LYS A 154 6.71 -18.23 -0.28
CA LYS A 154 7.44 -18.12 -1.55
C LYS A 154 6.85 -17.08 -2.50
N THR A 155 5.61 -16.68 -2.28
CA THR A 155 4.89 -15.70 -3.12
C THR A 155 4.25 -14.61 -2.25
N PRO A 156 3.98 -13.40 -2.79
CA PRO A 156 3.25 -12.37 -2.07
C PRO A 156 1.90 -12.86 -1.54
N ARG A 157 1.19 -13.69 -2.30
CA ARG A 157 -0.08 -14.27 -1.89
C ARG A 157 0.07 -15.19 -0.67
N ALA A 158 1.07 -16.06 -0.66
CA ALA A 158 1.32 -16.93 0.49
C ALA A 158 1.67 -16.15 1.76
N VAL A 159 2.40 -15.02 1.61
CA VAL A 159 2.71 -14.11 2.73
C VAL A 159 1.45 -13.38 3.18
N GLU A 160 0.61 -12.90 2.26
CA GLU A 160 -0.70 -12.29 2.58
C GLU A 160 -1.57 -13.25 3.41
N ASP A 161 -1.81 -14.45 2.90
CA ASP A 161 -2.64 -15.47 3.58
C ASP A 161 -2.06 -15.84 4.95
N GLY A 162 -0.72 -15.94 5.03
CA GLY A 162 -0.02 -16.19 6.28
C GLY A 162 -0.18 -15.06 7.30
N LEU A 163 -0.07 -13.81 6.90
CA LEU A 163 -0.29 -12.63 7.74
C LEU A 163 -1.74 -12.54 8.21
N MET A 164 -2.70 -12.66 7.29
CA MET A 164 -4.13 -12.62 7.60
C MET A 164 -4.56 -13.70 8.61
N LYS A 165 -3.93 -14.89 8.54
CA LYS A 165 -4.20 -16.00 9.46
C LYS A 165 -3.55 -15.82 10.84
N ARG A 166 -2.37 -15.21 10.92
CA ARG A 166 -1.52 -15.21 12.11
C ARG A 166 -1.59 -13.93 12.93
N VAL A 167 -1.80 -12.77 12.26
CA VAL A 167 -1.90 -11.48 12.94
C VAL A 167 -3.23 -11.40 13.69
N PRO A 168 -3.23 -11.06 14.99
CA PRO A 168 -4.46 -10.84 15.74
C PRO A 168 -5.35 -9.78 15.08
N ARG A 169 -6.65 -10.04 15.04
CA ARG A 169 -7.63 -9.21 14.30
C ARG A 169 -7.57 -7.73 14.67
N HIS A 170 -7.36 -7.42 15.94
CA HIS A 170 -7.28 -6.03 16.44
C HIS A 170 -6.05 -5.26 15.91
N TRP A 171 -5.01 -5.94 15.41
CA TRP A 171 -3.86 -5.29 14.77
C TRP A 171 -4.02 -5.13 13.27
N LEU A 172 -4.88 -5.94 12.61
CA LEU A 172 -4.91 -6.05 11.14
C LEU A 172 -5.16 -4.73 10.44
N LEU A 173 -5.97 -3.83 10.99
CA LEU A 173 -6.29 -2.55 10.37
C LEU A 173 -5.02 -1.72 10.10
N HIS A 174 -4.13 -1.64 11.08
CA HIS A 174 -2.90 -0.85 11.00
C HIS A 174 -1.67 -1.67 10.61
N ALA A 175 -1.75 -3.01 10.67
CA ALA A 175 -0.61 -3.90 10.44
C ALA A 175 0.06 -3.66 9.08
N HIS A 176 -0.72 -3.38 8.03
CA HIS A 176 -0.22 -3.07 6.70
C HIS A 176 0.74 -1.87 6.72
N HIS A 177 0.32 -0.75 7.32
CA HIS A 177 1.12 0.47 7.37
C HIS A 177 2.36 0.32 8.27
N TRP A 178 2.23 -0.28 9.45
CA TRP A 178 3.40 -0.55 10.30
C TRP A 178 4.44 -1.40 9.59
N LEU A 179 4.02 -2.44 8.86
CA LEU A 179 4.95 -3.29 8.14
C LEU A 179 5.62 -2.57 6.95
N ILE A 180 4.88 -1.74 6.21
CA ILE A 180 5.46 -0.93 5.13
C ILE A 180 6.50 0.04 5.68
N LEU A 181 6.12 0.85 6.65
CA LEU A 181 7.00 1.88 7.23
C LEU A 181 8.23 1.25 7.89
N HIS A 182 8.05 0.16 8.64
CA HIS A 182 9.15 -0.60 9.21
C HIS A 182 10.08 -1.17 8.13
N GLY A 183 9.52 -1.67 7.02
CA GLY A 183 10.28 -2.18 5.89
C GLY A 183 11.02 -1.10 5.10
N ARG A 184 10.46 0.11 5.01
CA ARG A 184 11.11 1.24 4.34
C ARG A 184 12.26 1.81 5.16
N TYR A 185 12.05 2.04 6.43
CA TYR A 185 12.94 2.87 7.24
C TYR A 185 13.86 2.10 8.19
N VAL A 186 13.47 0.90 8.64
CA VAL A 186 14.25 0.11 9.61
C VAL A 186 14.78 -1.18 8.99
N CYS A 187 13.90 -2.09 8.57
CA CYS A 187 14.30 -3.38 7.99
C CYS A 187 14.58 -3.25 6.49
N LYS A 188 15.54 -2.40 6.12
CA LYS A 188 15.94 -2.13 4.72
C LYS A 188 16.41 -3.40 3.99
N ALA A 189 16.31 -3.40 2.65
CA ALA A 189 16.73 -4.56 1.84
C ALA A 189 18.23 -4.84 1.99
N ARG A 190 19.05 -3.79 1.86
CA ARG A 190 20.48 -3.80 2.17
C ARG A 190 20.67 -3.15 3.55
N LYS A 191 21.56 -3.63 4.36
CA LYS A 191 21.91 -3.06 5.69
C LYS A 191 20.67 -2.73 6.56
N PRO A 192 19.91 -3.74 7.01
CA PRO A 192 18.82 -3.50 7.95
C PRO A 192 19.38 -2.96 9.27
N GLU A 193 18.65 -2.04 9.92
CA GLU A 193 19.06 -1.40 11.16
C GLU A 193 18.71 -2.27 12.38
N CYS A 194 19.24 -3.51 12.41
CA CYS A 194 18.91 -4.48 13.45
C CYS A 194 19.25 -4.02 14.87
N PRO A 195 20.40 -3.34 15.13
CA PRO A 195 20.76 -2.91 16.47
C PRO A 195 19.79 -1.91 17.10
N THR A 196 19.13 -1.08 16.28
CA THR A 196 18.15 -0.08 16.73
C THR A 196 16.70 -0.50 16.44
N CYS A 197 16.51 -1.72 15.93
CA CYS A 197 15.19 -2.21 15.55
C CYS A 197 14.31 -2.47 16.78
N PRO A 198 13.15 -1.81 16.91
CA PRO A 198 12.31 -1.92 18.11
C PRO A 198 11.75 -3.33 18.33
N VAL A 199 11.62 -4.10 17.26
CA VAL A 199 11.02 -5.45 17.28
C VAL A 199 12.08 -6.55 17.13
N GLU A 200 13.35 -6.21 17.31
CA GLU A 200 14.49 -7.12 17.14
C GLU A 200 14.34 -8.41 17.97
N ARG A 201 13.89 -8.30 19.22
CA ARG A 201 13.69 -9.42 20.15
C ARG A 201 12.73 -10.51 19.64
N PHE A 202 11.79 -10.15 18.78
CA PHE A 202 10.83 -11.09 18.19
C PHE A 202 11.30 -11.65 16.84
N CYS A 203 12.31 -11.01 16.23
CA CYS A 203 12.73 -11.29 14.87
C CYS A 203 13.52 -12.58 14.75
N ARG A 204 13.17 -13.44 13.79
CA ARG A 204 13.84 -14.73 13.51
C ARG A 204 14.95 -14.63 12.46
N TYR A 205 15.30 -13.42 12.00
CA TYR A 205 16.35 -13.21 11.02
C TYR A 205 17.72 -13.57 11.61
N LYS A 206 18.43 -14.52 10.96
CA LYS A 206 19.71 -15.03 11.46
C LYS A 206 20.90 -14.13 11.16
N ALA A 207 20.87 -13.44 9.99
CA ALA A 207 21.95 -12.56 9.55
C ALA A 207 21.68 -11.10 9.97
N LYS A 208 21.43 -10.88 11.26
CA LYS A 208 21.25 -9.54 11.81
C LYS A 208 22.55 -8.73 11.67
N THR A 209 22.40 -7.45 11.30
CA THR A 209 23.54 -6.52 11.34
C THR A 209 23.93 -6.25 12.79
N GLU A 210 25.22 -6.10 13.05
CA GLU A 210 25.75 -5.71 14.34
C GLU A 210 26.05 -4.22 14.35
N LEU A 211 26.13 -3.61 15.51
CA LEU A 211 26.69 -2.26 15.67
C LEU A 211 28.15 -2.35 15.20
N LEU A 212 28.50 -1.59 14.17
CA LEU A 212 29.90 -1.33 13.88
C LEU A 212 30.42 -0.50 15.07
N GLY A 213 31.25 -1.13 15.91
CA GLY A 213 31.91 -0.50 17.03
C GLY A 213 32.81 0.65 16.61
#